data_1af6e55e506d5e429c3c4329d82e1b46
#
_entry.id   1af6e55e506d5e429c3c4329d82e1b46
#
_cell.length_a   1.000
_cell.length_b   1.000
_cell.length_c   1.000
_cell.angle_alpha   90.00
_cell.angle_beta   90.00
_cell.angle_gamma   90.00
#
_symmetry.space_group_name_H-M   'P 1'
#
loop_
_entity.id
_entity.type
_entity.pdbx_description
1 polymer ?
#
loop_
_entity_poly.entity_id
_entity_poly.type
_entity_poly.pdbx_seq_one_letter_code
_entity_poly.pdbx_strand_id
1 'polypeptide(L)'
;MKQENIKEYLYYYLLETNPTDRYTSFDYCYNYFKNNSSEYLLNNMEKSCLVLGFYLASWGMLRNSFLLQKSIKFYEPIIKYIAELDRSYWSIDVDNYTDDNINKILKVYEDLESKIIPINEKGNPAEAGTLLTKILLGVFGFIPAFDTNFLKAFKFISKYNKGFKVVNLNNLKIISEFYVSNKIVIDEFASITKTYDFSTGNKTNISYTKAKIIDMYGFMVGLKLKKVKS
;
A
#
# COMPACT_ATOMS: atom_id res chain seq x y z
N MET A 1 -11.42 18.99 7.29
CA MET A 1 -11.07 19.40 5.92
C MET A 1 -12.33 19.28 5.09
N LYS A 2 -12.59 20.19 4.15
CA LYS A 2 -13.83 20.13 3.34
C LYS A 2 -13.75 18.95 2.37
N GLN A 3 -14.84 18.19 2.19
CA GLN A 3 -14.91 17.04 1.27
C GLN A 3 -14.58 17.41 -0.19
N GLU A 4 -14.88 18.65 -0.60
CA GLU A 4 -14.53 19.20 -1.92
C GLU A 4 -13.03 19.12 -2.23
N ASN A 5 -12.17 19.34 -1.22
CA ASN A 5 -10.72 19.24 -1.40
C ASN A 5 -10.25 17.80 -1.64
N ILE A 6 -10.95 16.77 -1.11
CA ILE A 6 -10.59 15.37 -1.34
C ILE A 6 -10.88 14.99 -2.78
N LYS A 7 -12.06 15.35 -3.31
CA LYS A 7 -12.42 15.09 -4.71
C LYS A 7 -11.40 15.68 -5.69
N GLU A 8 -11.01 16.94 -5.49
CA GLU A 8 -10.03 17.63 -6.33
C GLU A 8 -8.71 16.85 -6.41
N TYR A 9 -8.13 16.46 -5.26
CA TYR A 9 -6.87 15.72 -5.22
C TYR A 9 -6.95 14.34 -5.86
N LEU A 10 -8.06 13.63 -5.66
CA LEU A 10 -8.27 12.31 -6.26
C LEU A 10 -8.45 12.41 -7.78
N TYR A 11 -9.18 13.42 -8.27
CA TYR A 11 -9.29 13.66 -9.70
C TYR A 11 -7.93 13.98 -10.34
N TYR A 12 -7.10 14.83 -9.72
CA TYR A 12 -5.76 15.10 -10.24
C TYR A 12 -4.90 13.85 -10.31
N TYR A 13 -4.96 12.98 -9.30
CA TYR A 13 -4.22 11.72 -9.33
C TYR A 13 -4.68 10.83 -10.49
N LEU A 14 -5.99 10.71 -10.70
CA LEU A 14 -6.56 9.84 -11.74
C LEU A 14 -6.33 10.36 -13.16
N LEU A 15 -6.33 11.68 -13.35
CA LEU A 15 -6.06 12.29 -14.66
C LEU A 15 -4.64 12.01 -15.17
N GLU A 16 -3.69 11.83 -14.26
CA GLU A 16 -2.29 11.52 -14.58
C GLU A 16 -2.01 10.00 -14.61
N THR A 17 -3.04 9.14 -14.58
CA THR A 17 -2.85 7.69 -14.49
C THR A 17 -3.33 6.99 -15.77
N ASN A 18 -2.42 6.33 -16.47
CA ASN A 18 -2.71 5.47 -17.62
C ASN A 18 -2.01 4.09 -17.47
N PRO A 19 -2.31 3.09 -18.32
CA PRO A 19 -1.78 1.73 -18.17
C PRO A 19 -0.26 1.62 -18.14
N THR A 20 0.46 2.58 -18.73
CA THR A 20 1.93 2.55 -18.82
C THR A 20 2.63 3.38 -17.74
N ASP A 21 1.88 4.08 -16.89
CA ASP A 21 2.46 4.92 -15.85
C ASP A 21 2.99 4.10 -14.67
N ARG A 22 4.02 4.63 -14.03
CA ARG A 22 4.68 3.96 -12.92
C ARG A 22 3.74 3.58 -11.77
N TYR A 23 2.72 4.38 -11.50
CA TYR A 23 1.80 4.13 -10.38
C TYR A 23 0.80 3.02 -10.68
N THR A 24 0.52 2.75 -11.95
CA THR A 24 -0.32 1.63 -12.39
C THR A 24 0.34 0.26 -12.15
N SER A 25 1.64 0.23 -11.81
CA SER A 25 2.29 -1.00 -11.32
C SER A 25 1.62 -1.57 -10.05
N PHE A 26 0.91 -0.73 -9.27
CA PHE A 26 0.04 -1.19 -8.19
C PHE A 26 -1.06 -2.11 -8.73
N ASP A 27 -1.74 -1.70 -9.78
CA ASP A 27 -2.87 -2.44 -10.36
C ASP A 27 -2.45 -3.86 -10.74
N TYR A 28 -1.31 -3.99 -11.44
CA TYR A 28 -0.80 -5.28 -11.87
C TYR A 28 -0.36 -6.17 -10.70
N CYS A 29 0.27 -5.58 -9.69
CA CYS A 29 0.65 -6.27 -8.46
C CYS A 29 -0.58 -6.74 -7.68
N TYR A 30 -1.50 -5.83 -7.40
CA TYR A 30 -2.71 -6.12 -6.65
C TYR A 30 -3.58 -7.17 -7.35
N ASN A 31 -3.83 -7.02 -8.66
CA ASN A 31 -4.58 -7.99 -9.46
C ASN A 31 -3.91 -9.37 -9.43
N TYR A 32 -2.59 -9.43 -9.54
CA TYR A 32 -1.85 -10.68 -9.53
C TYR A 32 -2.06 -11.44 -8.22
N PHE A 33 -1.82 -10.80 -7.07
CA PHE A 33 -1.96 -11.46 -5.78
C PHE A 33 -3.42 -11.72 -5.40
N LYS A 34 -4.34 -10.84 -5.79
CA LYS A 34 -5.78 -11.01 -5.51
C LYS A 34 -6.42 -12.15 -6.29
N ASN A 35 -6.02 -12.37 -7.55
CA ASN A 35 -6.69 -13.30 -8.44
C ASN A 35 -6.08 -14.72 -8.45
N ASN A 36 -4.86 -14.90 -7.92
CA ASN A 36 -4.17 -16.17 -7.96
C ASN A 36 -4.24 -16.90 -6.61
N SER A 37 -4.42 -18.24 -6.67
CA SER A 37 -4.41 -19.10 -5.48
C SER A 37 -3.01 -19.19 -4.87
N SER A 38 -2.94 -19.64 -3.62
CA SER A 38 -1.68 -19.93 -2.94
C SER A 38 -0.81 -20.92 -3.73
N GLU A 39 -1.41 -21.97 -4.25
CA GLU A 39 -0.74 -22.95 -5.09
C GLU A 39 -0.16 -22.33 -6.37
N TYR A 40 -0.94 -21.45 -7.04
CA TYR A 40 -0.46 -20.76 -8.23
C TYR A 40 0.75 -19.87 -7.91
N LEU A 41 0.72 -19.11 -6.81
CA LEU A 41 1.83 -18.25 -6.40
C LEU A 41 3.10 -19.04 -6.16
N LEU A 42 3.00 -20.23 -5.50
CA LEU A 42 4.13 -21.11 -5.22
C LEU A 42 4.67 -21.78 -6.48
N ASN A 43 3.80 -22.28 -7.35
CA ASN A 43 4.19 -22.92 -8.61
C ASN A 43 4.78 -21.93 -9.63
N ASN A 44 4.50 -20.64 -9.48
CA ASN A 44 5.05 -19.54 -10.29
C ASN A 44 5.93 -18.60 -9.46
N MET A 45 6.78 -19.16 -8.61
CA MET A 45 7.57 -18.42 -7.62
C MET A 45 8.38 -17.27 -8.23
N GLU A 46 9.12 -17.52 -9.31
CA GLU A 46 9.91 -16.51 -10.00
C GLU A 46 9.04 -15.35 -10.50
N LYS A 47 7.92 -15.65 -11.14
CA LYS A 47 6.96 -14.65 -11.61
C LYS A 47 6.38 -13.85 -10.44
N SER A 48 6.02 -14.51 -9.34
CA SER A 48 5.49 -13.86 -8.13
C SER A 48 6.51 -12.88 -7.54
N CYS A 49 7.79 -13.28 -7.48
CA CYS A 49 8.88 -12.42 -7.06
C CYS A 49 9.11 -11.23 -8.01
N LEU A 50 9.05 -11.46 -9.33
CA LEU A 50 9.19 -10.41 -10.34
C LEU A 50 8.08 -9.37 -10.23
N VAL A 51 6.83 -9.81 -10.08
CA VAL A 51 5.66 -8.90 -9.96
C VAL A 51 5.81 -8.01 -8.73
N LEU A 52 6.12 -8.59 -7.56
CA LEU A 52 6.34 -7.82 -6.34
C LEU A 52 7.56 -6.89 -6.47
N GLY A 53 8.67 -7.42 -6.97
CA GLY A 53 9.92 -6.68 -7.14
C GLY A 53 9.78 -5.49 -8.07
N PHE A 54 9.11 -5.65 -9.23
CA PHE A 54 8.87 -4.56 -10.17
C PHE A 54 7.95 -3.48 -9.60
N TYR A 55 6.88 -3.89 -8.91
CA TYR A 55 6.02 -2.93 -8.20
C TYR A 55 6.81 -2.08 -7.21
N LEU A 56 7.62 -2.70 -6.36
CA LEU A 56 8.45 -2.00 -5.38
C LEU A 56 9.49 -1.10 -6.05
N ALA A 57 10.10 -1.54 -7.15
CA ALA A 57 11.03 -0.74 -7.95
C ALA A 57 10.35 0.50 -8.52
N SER A 58 9.20 0.34 -9.15
CA SER A 58 8.40 1.43 -9.73
C SER A 58 8.00 2.47 -8.67
N TRP A 59 7.73 2.00 -7.44
CA TRP A 59 7.39 2.85 -6.30
C TRP A 59 8.63 3.38 -5.54
N GLY A 60 9.81 3.23 -6.14
CA GLY A 60 11.06 3.85 -5.70
C GLY A 60 11.74 3.17 -4.52
N MET A 61 11.39 1.91 -4.22
CA MET A 61 11.96 1.19 -3.07
C MET A 61 13.40 0.69 -3.30
N LEU A 62 13.91 0.75 -4.52
CA LEU A 62 15.32 0.44 -4.79
C LEU A 62 16.26 1.62 -4.53
N ARG A 63 15.74 2.86 -4.52
CA ARG A 63 16.60 4.05 -4.35
C ARG A 63 17.10 4.18 -2.91
N ASN A 64 18.43 4.25 -2.74
CA ASN A 64 19.08 4.37 -1.44
C ASN A 64 18.62 3.31 -0.43
N SER A 65 18.38 2.09 -0.90
CA SER A 65 17.85 0.98 -0.14
C SER A 65 18.76 -0.24 -0.26
N PHE A 66 18.80 -1.07 0.79
CA PHE A 66 19.48 -2.36 0.75
C PHE A 66 18.95 -3.29 -0.36
N LEU A 67 17.71 -3.06 -0.83
CA LEU A 67 17.11 -3.83 -1.93
C LEU A 67 17.88 -3.69 -3.24
N LEU A 68 18.62 -2.59 -3.45
CA LEU A 68 19.47 -2.43 -4.63
C LEU A 68 20.55 -3.50 -4.74
N GLN A 69 20.95 -4.09 -3.60
CA GLN A 69 21.96 -5.15 -3.52
C GLN A 69 21.33 -6.55 -3.51
N LYS A 70 20.03 -6.67 -3.77
CA LYS A 70 19.29 -7.93 -3.74
C LYS A 70 18.79 -8.31 -5.13
N SER A 71 18.87 -9.62 -5.43
CA SER A 71 18.17 -10.18 -6.60
C SER A 71 16.69 -10.43 -6.28
N ILE A 72 15.91 -10.77 -7.29
CA ILE A 72 14.49 -11.13 -7.11
C ILE A 72 14.28 -12.33 -6.18
N LYS A 73 15.26 -13.21 -6.05
CA LYS A 73 15.24 -14.36 -5.11
C LYS A 73 15.04 -13.93 -3.66
N PHE A 74 15.41 -12.69 -3.34
CA PHE A 74 15.18 -12.08 -2.02
C PHE A 74 13.70 -12.07 -1.61
N TYR A 75 12.77 -11.98 -2.57
CA TYR A 75 11.34 -11.92 -2.29
C TYR A 75 10.71 -13.30 -2.04
N GLU A 76 11.42 -14.41 -2.28
CA GLU A 76 10.87 -15.76 -2.13
C GLU A 76 10.27 -16.05 -0.73
N PRO A 77 10.93 -15.71 0.40
CA PRO A 77 10.33 -15.89 1.73
C PRO A 77 9.04 -15.11 1.93
N ILE A 78 8.94 -13.92 1.29
CA ILE A 78 7.74 -13.08 1.32
C ILE A 78 6.61 -13.77 0.57
N ILE A 79 6.87 -14.28 -0.64
CA ILE A 79 5.87 -14.97 -1.45
C ILE A 79 5.37 -16.22 -0.75
N LYS A 80 6.27 -17.02 -0.14
CA LYS A 80 5.90 -18.20 0.66
C LYS A 80 4.95 -17.81 1.81
N TYR A 81 5.31 -16.78 2.57
CA TYR A 81 4.48 -16.28 3.65
C TYR A 81 3.10 -15.80 3.16
N ILE A 82 3.04 -15.01 2.06
CA ILE A 82 1.77 -14.56 1.48
C ILE A 82 0.90 -15.74 1.07
N ALA A 83 1.50 -16.80 0.51
CA ALA A 83 0.78 -18.00 0.07
C ALA A 83 0.24 -18.84 1.25
N GLU A 84 0.77 -18.71 2.45
CA GLU A 84 0.27 -19.37 3.66
C GLU A 84 -0.94 -18.66 4.27
N LEU A 85 -1.18 -17.40 3.90
CA LEU A 85 -2.28 -16.60 4.46
C LEU A 85 -3.62 -16.97 3.83
N ASP A 86 -4.66 -16.98 4.67
CA ASP A 86 -6.03 -17.22 4.25
C ASP A 86 -6.54 -16.11 3.31
N ARG A 87 -7.36 -16.47 2.34
CA ARG A 87 -7.90 -15.53 1.35
C ARG A 87 -8.75 -14.40 1.95
N SER A 88 -9.24 -14.54 3.18
CA SER A 88 -10.00 -13.50 3.89
C SER A 88 -9.18 -12.22 4.13
N TYR A 89 -7.84 -12.30 4.10
CA TYR A 89 -6.99 -11.10 4.21
C TYR A 89 -7.25 -10.10 3.07
N TRP A 90 -7.63 -10.55 1.87
CA TRP A 90 -7.99 -9.68 0.75
C TRP A 90 -9.39 -9.06 0.85
N SER A 91 -10.16 -9.38 1.89
CA SER A 91 -11.43 -8.74 2.21
C SER A 91 -11.29 -7.65 3.29
N ILE A 92 -10.12 -7.49 3.89
CA ILE A 92 -9.87 -6.44 4.87
C ILE A 92 -9.69 -5.10 4.14
N ASP A 93 -10.40 -4.06 4.60
CA ASP A 93 -10.23 -2.69 4.13
C ASP A 93 -10.58 -1.72 5.29
N VAL A 94 -10.36 -0.44 5.12
CA VAL A 94 -10.51 0.57 6.19
C VAL A 94 -11.94 0.69 6.75
N ASP A 95 -12.95 0.26 6.02
CA ASP A 95 -14.36 0.25 6.46
C ASP A 95 -14.71 -0.93 7.37
N ASN A 96 -13.83 -1.92 7.45
CA ASN A 96 -14.01 -3.07 8.35
C ASN A 96 -12.81 -3.29 9.30
N TYR A 97 -12.13 -2.23 9.71
CA TYR A 97 -11.06 -2.26 10.70
C TYR A 97 -11.61 -2.59 12.10
N THR A 98 -12.16 -3.80 12.24
CA THR A 98 -12.46 -4.40 13.56
C THR A 98 -11.17 -4.67 14.32
N ASP A 99 -11.24 -4.87 15.63
CA ASP A 99 -10.06 -5.23 16.42
C ASP A 99 -9.38 -6.50 15.89
N ASP A 100 -10.16 -7.52 15.44
CA ASP A 100 -9.63 -8.74 14.82
C ASP A 100 -8.87 -8.42 13.52
N ASN A 101 -9.46 -7.65 12.62
CA ASN A 101 -8.82 -7.28 11.36
C ASN A 101 -7.58 -6.39 11.56
N ILE A 102 -7.61 -5.47 12.53
CA ILE A 102 -6.44 -4.68 12.91
C ILE A 102 -5.32 -5.61 13.43
N ASN A 103 -5.64 -6.56 14.30
CA ASN A 103 -4.66 -7.53 14.80
C ASN A 103 -4.07 -8.39 13.67
N LYS A 104 -4.88 -8.79 12.68
CA LYS A 104 -4.39 -9.47 11.47
C LYS A 104 -3.40 -8.61 10.69
N ILE A 105 -3.71 -7.32 10.49
CA ILE A 105 -2.81 -6.37 9.80
C ILE A 105 -1.48 -6.26 10.57
N LEU A 106 -1.54 -6.04 11.90
CA LEU A 106 -0.35 -5.90 12.74
C LEU A 106 0.50 -7.17 12.71
N LYS A 107 -0.13 -8.35 12.80
CA LYS A 107 0.58 -9.62 12.71
C LYS A 107 1.31 -9.78 11.38
N VAL A 108 0.65 -9.51 10.26
CA VAL A 108 1.30 -9.61 8.93
C VAL A 108 2.45 -8.62 8.82
N TYR A 109 2.30 -7.41 9.35
CA TYR A 109 3.36 -6.41 9.37
C TYR A 109 4.60 -6.92 10.15
N GLU A 110 4.41 -7.43 11.37
CA GLU A 110 5.47 -7.96 12.24
C GLU A 110 6.14 -9.21 11.63
N ASP A 111 5.35 -10.14 11.11
CA ASP A 111 5.86 -11.35 10.47
C ASP A 111 6.72 -11.03 9.23
N LEU A 112 6.29 -10.08 8.40
CA LEU A 112 7.08 -9.61 7.25
C LEU A 112 8.34 -8.88 7.71
N GLU A 113 8.25 -8.02 8.71
CA GLU A 113 9.40 -7.32 9.27
C GLU A 113 10.48 -8.32 9.70
N SER A 114 10.12 -9.34 10.47
CA SER A 114 11.04 -10.37 10.96
C SER A 114 11.71 -11.18 9.84
N LYS A 115 11.03 -11.35 8.69
CA LYS A 115 11.51 -12.18 7.56
C LYS A 115 12.42 -11.40 6.58
N ILE A 116 12.24 -10.09 6.49
CA ILE A 116 12.80 -9.31 5.38
C ILE A 116 13.83 -8.30 5.83
N ILE A 117 13.71 -7.80 7.06
CA ILE A 117 14.54 -6.68 7.48
C ILE A 117 15.90 -7.18 7.94
N PRO A 118 16.99 -6.79 7.24
CA PRO A 118 18.32 -7.16 7.70
C PRO A 118 18.62 -6.45 9.03
N ILE A 119 19.14 -7.20 9.96
CA ILE A 119 19.70 -6.68 11.21
C ILE A 119 21.09 -6.11 10.86
N ASN A 120 21.36 -4.86 11.22
CA ASN A 120 22.65 -4.25 11.02
C ASN A 120 23.70 -4.81 12.02
N GLU A 121 24.96 -4.45 11.84
CA GLU A 121 26.06 -4.90 12.71
C GLU A 121 25.89 -4.54 14.21
N LYS A 122 25.02 -3.57 14.50
CA LYS A 122 24.66 -3.16 15.88
C LYS A 122 23.44 -3.89 16.44
N GLY A 123 22.90 -4.90 15.73
CA GLY A 123 21.73 -5.65 16.15
C GLY A 123 20.39 -4.92 15.96
N ASN A 124 20.38 -3.76 15.28
CA ASN A 124 19.15 -3.02 15.02
C ASN A 124 18.59 -3.35 13.64
N PRO A 125 17.25 -3.50 13.51
CA PRO A 125 16.62 -3.66 12.21
C PRO A 125 16.79 -2.38 11.37
N ALA A 126 16.93 -2.53 10.06
CA ALA A 126 16.92 -1.40 9.16
C ALA A 126 15.52 -0.74 9.18
N GLU A 127 15.47 0.61 9.07
CA GLU A 127 14.19 1.29 8.94
C GLU A 127 13.49 0.89 7.63
N ALA A 128 12.44 0.11 7.71
CA ALA A 128 11.75 -0.43 6.55
C ALA A 128 10.21 -0.25 6.57
N GLY A 129 9.69 0.57 7.45
CA GLY A 129 8.24 0.81 7.57
C GLY A 129 7.58 1.20 6.25
N THR A 130 8.23 2.02 5.42
CA THR A 130 7.74 2.36 4.08
C THR A 130 7.73 1.13 3.15
N LEU A 131 8.76 0.29 3.18
CA LEU A 131 8.83 -0.92 2.36
C LEU A 131 7.71 -1.90 2.73
N LEU A 132 7.57 -2.18 4.03
CA LEU A 132 6.54 -3.09 4.54
C LEU A 132 5.13 -2.62 4.19
N THR A 133 4.82 -1.34 4.43
CA THR A 133 3.50 -0.81 4.10
C THR A 133 3.22 -0.78 2.59
N LYS A 134 4.24 -0.59 1.75
CA LYS A 134 4.09 -0.75 0.29
C LYS A 134 3.82 -2.19 -0.10
N ILE A 135 4.49 -3.18 0.50
CA ILE A 135 4.17 -4.60 0.28
C ILE A 135 2.71 -4.87 0.67
N LEU A 136 2.28 -4.43 1.85
CA LEU A 136 0.92 -4.63 2.32
C LEU A 136 -0.13 -3.97 1.41
N LEU A 137 0.14 -2.74 0.94
CA LEU A 137 -0.72 -2.07 -0.03
C LEU A 137 -0.76 -2.83 -1.36
N GLY A 138 0.39 -3.15 -1.95
CA GLY A 138 0.46 -3.77 -3.28
C GLY A 138 -0.08 -5.19 -3.35
N VAL A 139 0.02 -5.95 -2.26
CA VAL A 139 -0.44 -7.34 -2.19
C VAL A 139 -1.90 -7.43 -1.77
N PHE A 140 -2.28 -6.78 -0.68
CA PHE A 140 -3.59 -6.94 -0.04
C PHE A 140 -4.51 -5.74 -0.27
N GLY A 141 -3.96 -4.55 -0.43
CA GLY A 141 -4.72 -3.32 -0.58
C GLY A 141 -5.35 -2.82 0.73
N PHE A 142 -5.06 -3.42 1.88
CA PHE A 142 -5.79 -3.18 3.13
C PHE A 142 -5.25 -1.99 3.97
N ILE A 143 -4.10 -1.42 3.65
CA ILE A 143 -3.49 -0.29 4.37
C ILE A 143 -2.85 0.67 3.35
N PRO A 144 -2.88 1.99 3.57
CA PRO A 144 -2.09 2.93 2.79
C PRO A 144 -0.57 2.72 2.96
N ALA A 145 0.23 3.11 1.98
CA ALA A 145 1.69 3.11 2.11
C ALA A 145 2.16 4.28 2.99
N PHE A 146 2.89 3.99 4.06
CA PHE A 146 3.44 5.02 4.95
C PHE A 146 4.73 5.63 4.37
N ASP A 147 4.62 6.18 3.17
CA ASP A 147 5.72 6.90 2.55
C ASP A 147 5.83 8.35 3.08
N THR A 148 6.90 9.03 2.69
CA THR A 148 7.17 10.41 3.17
C THR A 148 6.03 11.38 2.89
N ASN A 149 5.31 11.24 1.77
CA ASN A 149 4.21 12.15 1.43
C ASN A 149 2.98 11.83 2.26
N PHE A 150 2.61 10.55 2.33
CA PHE A 150 1.50 10.09 3.15
C PHE A 150 1.69 10.47 4.62
N LEU A 151 2.87 10.20 5.19
CA LEU A 151 3.17 10.56 6.58
C LEU A 151 3.08 12.07 6.83
N LYS A 152 3.55 12.91 5.91
CA LYS A 152 3.41 14.37 6.02
C LYS A 152 1.95 14.80 6.02
N ALA A 153 1.16 14.25 5.08
CA ALA A 153 -0.25 14.55 4.97
C ALA A 153 -1.01 14.16 6.24
N PHE A 154 -0.83 12.93 6.72
CA PHE A 154 -1.57 12.43 7.87
C PHE A 154 -1.14 13.06 9.20
N LYS A 155 0.13 13.45 9.37
CA LYS A 155 0.54 14.31 10.50
C LYS A 155 -0.18 15.65 10.52
N PHE A 156 -0.39 16.24 9.34
CA PHE A 156 -1.13 17.50 9.21
C PHE A 156 -2.64 17.31 9.44
N ILE A 157 -3.22 16.25 8.83
CA ILE A 157 -4.66 15.95 8.89
C ILE A 157 -5.09 15.58 10.31
N SER A 158 -4.34 14.71 10.97
CA SER A 158 -4.68 14.17 12.29
C SER A 158 -4.36 15.12 13.45
N LYS A 159 -3.72 16.26 13.18
CA LYS A 159 -3.20 17.15 14.22
C LYS A 159 -2.25 16.47 15.23
N TYR A 160 -1.90 15.22 15.01
CA TYR A 160 -0.98 14.42 15.84
C TYR A 160 0.46 14.56 15.34
N ASN A 161 1.13 15.63 15.71
CA ASN A 161 2.45 16.00 15.18
C ASN A 161 3.59 15.01 15.47
N LYS A 162 3.45 14.05 16.39
CA LYS A 162 4.61 13.24 16.84
C LYS A 162 4.48 11.73 16.65
N GLY A 163 3.30 11.13 16.49
CA GLY A 163 3.07 9.69 16.56
C GLY A 163 2.84 8.96 15.24
N PHE A 164 2.49 9.66 14.16
CA PHE A 164 2.12 9.01 12.90
C PHE A 164 3.36 8.66 12.07
N LYS A 165 4.06 7.57 12.43
CA LYS A 165 5.28 7.12 11.74
C LYS A 165 5.28 5.63 11.41
N VAL A 166 4.68 4.80 12.26
CA VAL A 166 4.75 3.35 12.21
C VAL A 166 3.35 2.75 12.16
N VAL A 167 3.25 1.52 11.69
CA VAL A 167 2.00 0.77 11.75
C VAL A 167 1.80 0.31 13.19
N ASN A 168 0.71 0.78 13.80
CA ASN A 168 0.27 0.36 15.14
C ASN A 168 -1.24 0.59 15.27
N LEU A 169 -1.82 0.06 16.32
CA LEU A 169 -3.25 0.16 16.61
C LEU A 169 -3.77 1.60 16.52
N ASN A 170 -3.06 2.55 17.14
CA ASN A 170 -3.49 3.95 17.17
C ASN A 170 -3.52 4.58 15.77
N ASN A 171 -2.48 4.35 14.96
CA ASN A 171 -2.40 4.91 13.62
C ASN A 171 -3.40 4.27 12.64
N LEU A 172 -3.71 2.98 12.82
CA LEU A 172 -4.78 2.33 12.05
C LEU A 172 -6.16 2.88 12.45
N LYS A 173 -6.41 3.14 13.73
CA LYS A 173 -7.65 3.80 14.18
C LYS A 173 -7.77 5.22 13.61
N ILE A 174 -6.71 6.01 13.55
CA ILE A 174 -6.71 7.34 12.91
C ILE A 174 -7.11 7.24 11.43
N ILE A 175 -6.61 6.24 10.69
CA ILE A 175 -6.99 6.02 9.30
C ILE A 175 -8.47 5.65 9.20
N SER A 176 -8.97 4.78 10.07
CA SER A 176 -10.38 4.41 10.13
C SER A 176 -11.28 5.61 10.43
N GLU A 177 -10.91 6.45 11.40
CA GLU A 177 -11.63 7.69 11.74
C GLU A 177 -11.64 8.66 10.57
N PHE A 178 -10.54 8.77 9.85
CA PHE A 178 -10.47 9.57 8.62
C PHE A 178 -11.43 9.02 7.55
N TYR A 179 -11.46 7.70 7.36
CA TYR A 179 -12.43 7.07 6.46
C TYR A 179 -13.86 7.38 6.88
N VAL A 180 -14.23 7.15 8.13
CA VAL A 180 -15.59 7.39 8.64
C VAL A 180 -16.02 8.85 8.40
N SER A 181 -15.13 9.80 8.69
CA SER A 181 -15.38 11.23 8.51
C SER A 181 -15.54 11.65 7.04
N ASN A 182 -15.05 10.84 6.09
CA ASN A 182 -15.06 11.14 4.66
C ASN A 182 -15.67 10.01 3.82
N LYS A 183 -16.47 9.15 4.46
CA LYS A 183 -17.00 7.91 3.90
C LYS A 183 -17.63 8.09 2.53
N ILE A 184 -18.50 9.07 2.37
CA ILE A 184 -19.27 9.29 1.12
C ILE A 184 -18.32 9.45 -0.07
N VAL A 185 -17.32 10.32 0.04
CA VAL A 185 -16.39 10.60 -1.06
C VAL A 185 -15.42 9.45 -1.30
N ILE A 186 -14.96 8.78 -0.25
CA ILE A 186 -14.04 7.64 -0.40
C ILE A 186 -14.76 6.46 -1.04
N ASP A 187 -15.99 6.14 -0.63
CA ASP A 187 -16.79 5.07 -1.22
C ASP A 187 -17.14 5.37 -2.68
N GLU A 188 -17.50 6.62 -3.01
CA GLU A 188 -17.73 7.05 -4.39
C GLU A 188 -16.51 6.76 -5.26
N PHE A 189 -15.31 7.22 -4.86
CA PHE A 189 -14.09 7.01 -5.65
C PHE A 189 -13.68 5.54 -5.70
N ALA A 190 -13.82 4.77 -4.62
CA ALA A 190 -13.54 3.34 -4.62
C ALA A 190 -14.45 2.59 -5.59
N SER A 191 -15.71 2.99 -5.72
CA SER A 191 -16.68 2.34 -6.62
C SER A 191 -16.37 2.57 -8.10
N ILE A 192 -15.93 3.77 -8.47
CA ILE A 192 -15.67 4.17 -9.87
C ILE A 192 -14.25 3.88 -10.34
N THR A 193 -13.27 3.82 -9.41
CA THR A 193 -11.87 3.58 -9.76
C THR A 193 -11.61 2.09 -9.88
N LYS A 194 -11.25 1.65 -11.07
CA LYS A 194 -10.94 0.24 -11.39
C LYS A 194 -9.48 0.09 -11.73
N THR A 195 -8.92 -1.08 -11.40
CA THR A 195 -7.56 -1.44 -11.82
C THR A 195 -7.48 -1.63 -13.33
N TYR A 196 -6.27 -1.57 -13.88
CA TYR A 196 -6.00 -1.90 -15.28
C TYR A 196 -5.62 -3.38 -15.44
N ASP A 197 -6.06 -3.98 -16.55
CA ASP A 197 -5.61 -5.29 -17.01
C ASP A 197 -4.30 -5.15 -17.77
N PHE A 198 -3.33 -6.01 -17.46
CA PHE A 198 -2.01 -5.96 -18.08
C PHE A 198 -2.05 -6.27 -19.58
N SER A 199 -2.85 -7.26 -19.99
CA SER A 199 -2.85 -7.79 -21.36
C SER A 199 -3.53 -6.84 -22.35
N THR A 200 -4.59 -6.17 -21.88
CA THR A 200 -5.45 -5.33 -22.74
C THR A 200 -5.23 -3.85 -22.54
N GLY A 201 -4.65 -3.43 -21.40
CA GLY A 201 -4.58 -2.03 -20.98
C GLY A 201 -5.93 -1.40 -20.64
N ASN A 202 -7.00 -2.20 -20.58
CA ASN A 202 -8.34 -1.72 -20.25
C ASN A 202 -8.61 -1.80 -18.73
N LYS A 203 -9.64 -1.11 -18.28
CA LYS A 203 -10.13 -1.22 -16.89
C LYS A 203 -10.71 -2.62 -16.64
N THR A 204 -10.39 -3.19 -15.49
CA THR A 204 -10.96 -4.45 -14.99
C THR A 204 -12.27 -4.21 -14.24
N ASN A 205 -12.86 -5.29 -13.70
CA ASN A 205 -13.97 -5.20 -12.74
C ASN A 205 -13.49 -5.04 -11.28
N ILE A 206 -12.17 -5.06 -11.02
CA ILE A 206 -11.60 -4.97 -9.68
C ILE A 206 -11.51 -3.51 -9.29
N SER A 207 -12.24 -3.14 -8.24
CA SER A 207 -12.19 -1.78 -7.67
C SER A 207 -10.91 -1.58 -6.85
N TYR A 208 -10.47 -0.33 -6.78
CA TYR A 208 -9.51 0.07 -5.77
C TYR A 208 -10.12 -0.10 -4.37
N THR A 209 -9.29 -0.51 -3.42
CA THR A 209 -9.67 -0.52 -2.01
C THR A 209 -9.81 0.91 -1.49
N LYS A 210 -10.58 1.10 -0.44
CA LYS A 210 -10.72 2.40 0.23
C LYS A 210 -9.39 2.85 0.83
N ALA A 211 -8.59 1.89 1.33
CA ALA A 211 -7.22 2.17 1.77
C ALA A 211 -6.35 2.71 0.63
N LYS A 212 -6.47 2.19 -0.60
CA LYS A 212 -5.78 2.73 -1.78
C LYS A 212 -6.26 4.13 -2.15
N ILE A 213 -7.56 4.42 -2.05
CA ILE A 213 -8.08 5.77 -2.26
C ILE A 213 -7.50 6.76 -1.23
N ILE A 214 -7.43 6.35 0.04
CA ILE A 214 -6.81 7.16 1.10
C ILE A 214 -5.30 7.35 0.85
N ASP A 215 -4.60 6.33 0.36
CA ASP A 215 -3.20 6.39 -0.05
C ASP A 215 -2.96 7.46 -1.12
N MET A 216 -3.76 7.45 -2.19
CA MET A 216 -3.69 8.43 -3.28
C MET A 216 -3.91 9.85 -2.76
N TYR A 217 -4.94 10.05 -1.96
CA TYR A 217 -5.22 11.34 -1.35
C TYR A 217 -4.08 11.84 -0.47
N GLY A 218 -3.59 10.99 0.45
CA GLY A 218 -2.47 11.34 1.34
C GLY A 218 -1.19 11.67 0.57
N PHE A 219 -0.90 10.92 -0.50
CA PHE A 219 0.23 11.19 -1.38
C PHE A 219 0.13 12.58 -2.05
N MET A 220 -1.02 12.94 -2.61
CA MET A 220 -1.25 14.23 -3.29
C MET A 220 -1.16 15.41 -2.32
N VAL A 221 -1.77 15.29 -1.13
CA VAL A 221 -1.65 16.32 -0.08
C VAL A 221 -0.19 16.51 0.33
N GLY A 222 0.54 15.41 0.55
CA GLY A 222 1.95 15.47 0.93
C GLY A 222 2.84 16.12 -0.13
N LEU A 223 2.55 15.91 -1.42
CA LEU A 223 3.23 16.60 -2.52
C LEU A 223 2.98 18.11 -2.50
N LYS A 224 1.72 18.54 -2.29
CA LYS A 224 1.37 19.97 -2.21
C LYS A 224 2.07 20.65 -1.03
N LEU A 225 2.12 19.98 0.15
CA LEU A 225 2.82 20.48 1.32
C LEU A 225 4.35 20.61 1.14
N LYS A 226 4.94 19.93 0.14
CA LYS A 226 6.34 20.14 -0.25
C LYS A 226 6.53 21.40 -1.07
N LYS A 227 5.65 21.64 -2.06
CA LYS A 227 5.75 22.80 -2.97
C LYS A 227 5.57 24.15 -2.26
N VAL A 228 4.89 24.18 -1.11
CA VAL A 228 4.68 25.41 -0.32
C VAL A 228 5.91 25.77 0.54
N LYS A 229 6.86 24.82 0.71
CA LYS A 229 8.07 25.01 1.54
C LYS A 229 9.35 25.20 0.72
N SER A 230 9.28 25.08 -0.59
CA SER A 230 10.34 25.38 -1.55
C SER A 230 10.10 26.75 -2.19
#